data_e66e80b031fa7038ec570b67d37a9187
#
_entry.id   e66e80b031fa7038ec570b67d37a9187
#
_cell.length_a   1.000
_cell.length_b   1.000
_cell.length_c   1.000
_cell.angle_alpha   90.00
_cell.angle_beta   90.00
_cell.angle_gamma   90.00
#
_symmetry.space_group_name_H-M   'P 1'
#
loop_
_entity.id
_entity.type
_entity.pdbx_description
1 polymer ?
#
loop_
_entity_poly.entity_id
_entity_poly.type
_entity_poly.pdbx_seq_one_letter_code
_entity_poly.pdbx_strand_id
1 'polypeptide(L)'
;GDINAHKLRGDKRQEIPGEAGGLNTSSAVHAAGACGAVEGRGMGDNTRAMLLTRGLAEIVRLGIAKRARPETLMGLSGIGDITLTCNAMHSRNFSLGVALGKGETLESIMKSRKTVAEGVHTTAAVTALAKRLDVAMPLCATVDQVLNHGADIDEAISGLLARPLAHE
;
A
#
# COMPACT_ATOMS: atom_id res chain seq x y z
N GLY A 1 -0.82 26.69 46.47
CA GLY A 1 -1.38 27.10 45.22
C GLY A 1 -1.56 25.89 44.31
N ASP A 2 -2.78 25.35 44.25
CA ASP A 2 -3.14 24.21 43.41
C ASP A 2 -2.99 24.60 41.96
N ILE A 3 -1.97 24.09 41.28
CA ILE A 3 -1.84 24.17 39.85
C ILE A 3 -2.69 23.01 39.24
N ASN A 4 -3.87 23.38 38.89
CA ASN A 4 -4.81 22.85 37.93
C ASN A 4 -4.43 21.51 37.26
N ALA A 5 -4.67 20.41 37.97
CA ALA A 5 -4.59 19.03 37.42
C ALA A 5 -5.71 18.70 36.42
N HIS A 6 -6.58 19.67 36.08
CA HIS A 6 -7.75 19.47 35.23
C HIS A 6 -7.51 19.75 33.75
N LYS A 7 -6.31 20.21 33.34
CA LYS A 7 -6.07 20.62 31.95
C LYS A 7 -5.26 19.59 31.13
N LEU A 8 -5.00 18.42 31.68
CA LEU A 8 -4.32 17.30 30.98
C LEU A 8 -5.24 16.11 30.68
N ARG A 9 -6.56 16.28 30.79
CA ARG A 9 -7.46 15.37 30.10
C ARG A 9 -7.59 15.83 28.64
N GLY A 10 -6.48 15.64 27.91
CA GLY A 10 -6.54 15.65 26.46
C GLY A 10 -7.61 14.67 26.02
N ASP A 11 -8.43 15.15 25.14
CA ASP A 11 -9.46 14.45 24.38
C ASP A 11 -8.98 13.00 24.07
N LYS A 12 -9.37 12.04 24.90
CA LYS A 12 -9.28 10.62 24.59
C LYS A 12 -10.33 10.34 23.52
N ARG A 13 -10.09 10.82 22.31
CA ARG A 13 -10.72 10.25 21.15
C ARG A 13 -10.36 8.77 21.17
N GLN A 14 -11.35 7.97 21.45
CA GLN A 14 -11.28 6.53 21.42
C GLN A 14 -10.67 6.14 20.07
N GLU A 15 -9.38 5.85 20.08
CA GLU A 15 -8.78 5.09 18.97
C GLU A 15 -9.54 3.78 18.94
N ILE A 16 -10.21 3.51 17.83
CA ILE A 16 -10.70 2.17 17.55
C ILE A 16 -9.49 1.41 17.00
N PRO A 17 -8.80 0.59 17.82
CA PRO A 17 -7.49 0.03 17.45
C PRO A 17 -7.53 -0.90 16.25
N GLY A 18 -8.71 -1.35 15.83
CA GLY A 18 -8.88 -2.28 14.72
C GLY A 18 -8.93 -1.63 13.32
N GLU A 19 -9.43 -0.39 13.21
CA GLU A 19 -9.62 0.22 11.88
C GLU A 19 -8.33 0.78 11.28
N ALA A 20 -7.46 1.38 12.08
CA ALA A 20 -6.18 1.91 11.59
C ALA A 20 -5.22 0.79 11.18
N GLY A 21 -5.16 -0.31 11.92
CA GLY A 21 -4.33 -1.49 11.58
C GLY A 21 -4.80 -2.18 10.29
N GLY A 22 -6.10 -2.33 10.09
CA GLY A 22 -6.66 -2.92 8.88
C GLY A 22 -6.38 -2.11 7.61
N LEU A 23 -6.45 -0.78 7.70
CA LEU A 23 -6.15 0.12 6.57
C LEU A 23 -4.68 0.08 6.16
N ASN A 24 -3.77 0.08 7.13
CA ASN A 24 -2.34 0.03 6.90
C ASN A 24 -1.96 -1.27 6.16
N THR A 25 -2.39 -2.41 6.69
CA THR A 25 -2.14 -3.71 6.08
C THR A 25 -2.74 -3.81 4.67
N SER A 26 -3.98 -3.33 4.48
CA SER A 26 -4.64 -3.38 3.17
C SER A 26 -3.96 -2.50 2.11
N SER A 27 -3.49 -1.31 2.49
CA SER A 27 -2.79 -0.41 1.55
C SER A 27 -1.34 -0.84 1.30
N ALA A 28 -0.67 -1.46 2.28
CA ALA A 28 0.66 -2.04 2.10
C ALA A 28 0.68 -3.18 1.07
N VAL A 29 -0.45 -3.86 0.86
CA VAL A 29 -0.62 -4.89 -0.20
C VAL A 29 -0.27 -4.35 -1.59
N HIS A 30 -0.72 -3.15 -1.93
CA HIS A 30 -0.48 -2.53 -3.24
C HIS A 30 1.01 -2.17 -3.42
N ALA A 31 1.59 -1.53 -2.39
CA ALA A 31 3.00 -1.18 -2.42
C ALA A 31 3.88 -2.43 -2.56
N ALA A 32 3.56 -3.50 -1.82
CA ALA A 32 4.28 -4.77 -1.90
C ALA A 32 4.17 -5.40 -3.30
N GLY A 33 2.98 -5.41 -3.90
CA GLY A 33 2.78 -5.91 -5.26
C GLY A 33 3.59 -5.12 -6.30
N ALA A 34 3.56 -3.80 -6.23
CA ALA A 34 4.34 -2.93 -7.13
C ALA A 34 5.85 -3.10 -6.94
N CYS A 35 6.33 -3.14 -5.68
CA CYS A 35 7.74 -3.42 -5.38
C CYS A 35 8.18 -4.79 -5.89
N GLY A 36 7.34 -5.81 -5.76
CA GLY A 36 7.61 -7.13 -6.31
C GLY A 36 7.68 -7.13 -7.84
N ALA A 37 6.80 -6.39 -8.51
CA ALA A 37 6.80 -6.30 -9.96
C ALA A 37 8.10 -5.71 -10.53
N VAL A 38 8.59 -4.61 -9.93
CA VAL A 38 9.86 -4.01 -10.36
C VAL A 38 11.06 -4.89 -9.99
N GLU A 39 11.01 -5.63 -8.89
CA GLU A 39 12.00 -6.65 -8.54
C GLU A 39 12.04 -7.76 -9.59
N GLY A 40 10.88 -8.29 -9.97
CA GLY A 40 10.76 -9.32 -11.00
C GLY A 40 11.30 -8.87 -12.37
N ARG A 41 11.21 -7.56 -12.67
CA ARG A 41 11.78 -6.92 -13.88
C ARG A 41 13.26 -6.57 -13.74
N GLY A 42 13.89 -6.77 -12.58
CA GLY A 42 15.28 -6.42 -12.34
C GLY A 42 15.57 -4.92 -12.37
N MET A 43 14.60 -4.07 -11.99
CA MET A 43 14.73 -2.60 -12.08
C MET A 43 15.52 -1.96 -10.94
N GLY A 44 15.98 -2.75 -9.97
CA GLY A 44 16.91 -2.34 -8.93
C GLY A 44 16.26 -1.65 -7.71
N ASP A 45 17.09 -1.46 -6.69
CA ASP A 45 16.67 -1.02 -5.35
C ASP A 45 16.11 0.41 -5.32
N ASN A 46 16.66 1.31 -6.13
CA ASN A 46 16.21 2.69 -6.17
C ASN A 46 14.76 2.81 -6.68
N THR A 47 14.39 2.02 -7.69
CA THR A 47 13.02 1.97 -8.21
C THR A 47 12.08 1.41 -7.14
N ARG A 48 12.49 0.36 -6.45
CA ARG A 48 11.73 -0.22 -5.35
C ARG A 48 11.54 0.77 -4.19
N ALA A 49 12.60 1.49 -3.79
CA ALA A 49 12.53 2.52 -2.76
C ALA A 49 11.58 3.65 -3.13
N MET A 50 11.56 4.08 -4.38
CA MET A 50 10.63 5.10 -4.88
C MET A 50 9.16 4.64 -4.77
N LEU A 51 8.86 3.39 -5.16
CA LEU A 51 7.50 2.85 -5.07
C LEU A 51 7.06 2.67 -3.61
N LEU A 52 7.98 2.26 -2.72
CA LEU A 52 7.73 2.18 -1.29
C LEU A 52 7.35 3.54 -0.71
N THR A 53 8.12 4.59 -1.05
CA THR A 53 7.85 5.96 -0.60
C THR A 53 6.47 6.44 -1.08
N ARG A 54 6.12 6.19 -2.34
CA ARG A 54 4.79 6.51 -2.88
C ARG A 54 3.69 5.76 -2.16
N GLY A 55 3.88 4.46 -1.94
CA GLY A 55 2.92 3.64 -1.20
C GLY A 55 2.69 4.15 0.22
N LEU A 56 3.74 4.57 0.92
CA LEU A 56 3.64 5.16 2.25
C LEU A 56 2.85 6.48 2.23
N ALA A 57 3.12 7.35 1.26
CA ALA A 57 2.40 8.61 1.11
C ALA A 57 0.89 8.37 0.86
N GLU A 58 0.53 7.36 0.06
CA GLU A 58 -0.86 6.98 -0.15
C GLU A 58 -1.52 6.45 1.12
N ILE A 59 -0.82 5.61 1.89
CA ILE A 59 -1.28 5.10 3.19
C ILE A 59 -1.57 6.25 4.15
N VAL A 60 -0.66 7.22 4.22
CA VAL A 60 -0.83 8.39 5.09
C VAL A 60 -2.03 9.23 4.66
N ARG A 61 -2.20 9.52 3.35
CA ARG A 61 -3.35 10.26 2.83
C ARG A 61 -4.68 9.57 3.16
N LEU A 62 -4.76 8.27 2.92
CA LEU A 62 -5.97 7.49 3.22
C LEU A 62 -6.25 7.46 4.72
N GLY A 63 -5.20 7.28 5.53
CA GLY A 63 -5.31 7.28 6.98
C GLY A 63 -5.82 8.61 7.53
N ILE A 64 -5.30 9.74 7.04
CA ILE A 64 -5.78 11.08 7.43
C ILE A 64 -7.26 11.25 7.06
N ALA A 65 -7.68 10.83 5.87
CA ALA A 65 -9.08 10.87 5.46
C ALA A 65 -9.99 10.02 6.37
N LYS A 66 -9.43 8.96 6.97
CA LYS A 66 -10.09 8.11 7.97
C LYS A 66 -9.86 8.58 9.42
N ARG A 67 -9.31 9.78 9.62
CA ARG A 67 -9.01 10.38 10.92
C ARG A 67 -7.94 9.63 11.74
N ALA A 68 -7.10 8.83 11.10
CA ALA A 68 -5.91 8.28 11.74
C ALA A 68 -4.87 9.38 11.99
N ARG A 69 -4.02 9.15 12.99
CA ARG A 69 -2.92 10.08 13.30
C ARG A 69 -1.75 9.82 12.37
N PRO A 70 -1.24 10.84 11.66
CA PRO A 70 -0.08 10.69 10.76
C PRO A 70 1.14 10.07 11.47
N GLU A 71 1.40 10.45 12.72
CA GLU A 71 2.53 9.95 13.51
C GLU A 71 2.47 8.43 13.70
N THR A 72 1.26 7.87 13.86
CA THR A 72 1.06 6.43 13.97
C THR A 72 1.41 5.72 12.65
N LEU A 73 0.98 6.29 11.53
CA LEU A 73 1.23 5.75 10.19
C LEU A 73 2.68 5.91 9.75
N MET A 74 3.36 6.96 10.21
CA MET A 74 4.79 7.21 9.96
C MET A 74 5.69 6.48 10.95
N GLY A 75 5.14 5.79 11.94
CA GLY A 75 5.87 4.99 12.91
C GLY A 75 6.11 3.55 12.46
N LEU A 76 6.43 2.70 13.44
CA LEU A 76 6.75 1.28 13.22
C LEU A 76 5.61 0.51 12.56
N SER A 77 4.37 0.83 12.89
CA SER A 77 3.18 0.19 12.32
C SER A 77 2.94 0.54 10.84
N GLY A 78 3.46 1.66 10.34
CA GLY A 78 3.36 2.07 8.94
C GLY A 78 4.65 1.82 8.17
N ILE A 79 5.71 2.59 8.45
CA ILE A 79 7.00 2.44 7.76
C ILE A 79 7.59 1.05 7.97
N GLY A 80 7.52 0.51 9.19
CA GLY A 80 8.05 -0.82 9.50
C GLY A 80 7.33 -1.90 8.72
N ASP A 81 5.99 -1.90 8.72
CA ASP A 81 5.18 -2.89 8.03
C ASP A 81 5.38 -2.84 6.50
N ILE A 82 5.32 -1.65 5.89
CA ILE A 82 5.51 -1.51 4.45
C ILE A 82 6.94 -1.90 4.03
N THR A 83 7.96 -1.54 4.81
CA THR A 83 9.34 -1.90 4.52
C THR A 83 9.57 -3.41 4.56
N LEU A 84 9.05 -4.08 5.57
CA LEU A 84 9.12 -5.54 5.67
C LEU A 84 8.37 -6.20 4.51
N THR A 85 7.16 -5.75 4.23
CA THR A 85 6.28 -6.35 3.22
C THR A 85 6.81 -6.16 1.81
N CYS A 86 7.44 -5.01 1.51
CA CYS A 86 8.00 -4.68 0.19
C CYS A 86 9.38 -5.29 -0.08
N ASN A 87 10.00 -5.97 0.89
CA ASN A 87 11.33 -6.57 0.74
C ASN A 87 11.36 -8.07 1.02
N ALA A 88 10.23 -8.69 1.26
CA ALA A 88 10.20 -10.06 1.75
C ALA A 88 9.51 -11.02 0.78
N MET A 89 10.24 -12.00 0.25
CA MET A 89 9.69 -13.05 -0.62
C MET A 89 8.59 -13.90 0.06
N HIS A 90 8.56 -13.97 1.39
CA HIS A 90 7.46 -14.60 2.13
C HIS A 90 6.19 -13.74 2.15
N SER A 91 6.27 -12.45 1.81
CA SER A 91 5.07 -11.64 1.56
C SER A 91 4.35 -12.14 0.33
N ARG A 92 3.09 -12.53 0.48
CA ARG A 92 2.24 -13.04 -0.60
C ARG A 92 2.09 -12.04 -1.74
N ASN A 93 1.97 -10.76 -1.41
CA ASN A 93 1.78 -9.71 -2.40
C ASN A 93 3.08 -9.34 -3.10
N PHE A 94 4.20 -9.30 -2.38
CA PHE A 94 5.52 -9.09 -2.99
C PHE A 94 5.85 -10.24 -3.95
N SER A 95 5.68 -11.50 -3.51
CA SER A 95 5.96 -12.67 -4.35
C SER A 95 5.01 -12.80 -5.55
N LEU A 96 3.75 -12.34 -5.43
CA LEU A 96 2.84 -12.18 -6.56
C LEU A 96 3.40 -11.18 -7.58
N GLY A 97 3.80 -10.01 -7.10
CA GLY A 97 4.41 -8.97 -7.93
C GLY A 97 5.65 -9.48 -8.66
N VAL A 98 6.56 -10.18 -7.97
CA VAL A 98 7.75 -10.78 -8.58
C VAL A 98 7.38 -11.74 -9.71
N ALA A 99 6.41 -12.62 -9.52
CA ALA A 99 5.96 -13.56 -10.54
C ALA A 99 5.39 -12.83 -11.77
N LEU A 100 4.52 -11.84 -11.56
CA LEU A 100 4.00 -10.99 -12.64
C LEU A 100 5.13 -10.23 -13.36
N GLY A 101 6.06 -9.66 -12.61
CA GLY A 101 7.23 -8.99 -13.14
C GLY A 101 8.12 -9.89 -13.99
N LYS A 102 8.21 -11.17 -13.68
CA LYS A 102 8.90 -12.19 -14.49
C LYS A 102 8.12 -12.64 -15.71
N GLY A 103 6.89 -12.16 -15.91
CA GLY A 103 6.06 -12.47 -17.06
C GLY A 103 5.08 -13.62 -16.86
N GLU A 104 4.92 -14.13 -15.63
CA GLU A 104 3.85 -15.09 -15.33
C GLU A 104 2.48 -14.41 -15.44
N THR A 105 1.47 -15.12 -15.92
CA THR A 105 0.10 -14.60 -15.97
C THR A 105 -0.57 -14.72 -14.60
N LEU A 106 -1.44 -13.75 -14.26
CA LEU A 106 -2.20 -13.79 -13.03
C LEU A 106 -3.01 -15.10 -12.90
N GLU A 107 -3.59 -15.58 -14.00
CA GLU A 107 -4.34 -16.83 -14.04
C GLU A 107 -3.49 -18.04 -13.62
N SER A 108 -2.26 -18.15 -14.16
CA SER A 108 -1.29 -19.20 -13.80
C SER A 108 -0.94 -19.16 -12.32
N ILE A 109 -0.66 -17.96 -11.80
CA ILE A 109 -0.30 -17.76 -10.40
C ILE A 109 -1.47 -18.13 -9.47
N MET A 110 -2.70 -17.72 -9.80
CA MET A 110 -3.89 -18.02 -9.00
C MET A 110 -4.20 -19.51 -8.96
N LYS A 111 -3.96 -20.26 -10.05
CA LYS A 111 -4.11 -21.72 -10.07
C LYS A 111 -3.14 -22.42 -9.12
N SER A 112 -1.92 -21.89 -8.99
CA SER A 112 -0.88 -22.47 -8.13
C SER A 112 -0.96 -22.01 -6.66
N ARG A 113 -1.58 -20.85 -6.39
CA ARG A 113 -1.56 -20.18 -5.07
C ARG A 113 -2.95 -19.66 -4.70
N LYS A 114 -3.75 -20.47 -4.04
CA LYS A 114 -5.13 -20.10 -3.61
C LYS A 114 -5.21 -18.85 -2.74
N THR A 115 -4.15 -18.54 -1.97
CA THR A 115 -4.10 -17.39 -1.05
C THR A 115 -3.89 -16.04 -1.76
N VAL A 116 -3.57 -16.03 -3.05
CA VAL A 116 -3.37 -14.81 -3.84
C VAL A 116 -4.70 -14.10 -4.11
N ALA A 117 -5.80 -14.84 -4.23
CA ALA A 117 -7.12 -14.28 -4.50
C ALA A 117 -7.57 -13.23 -3.48
N GLU A 118 -7.21 -13.41 -2.20
CA GLU A 118 -7.53 -12.44 -1.13
C GLU A 118 -6.86 -11.08 -1.38
N GLY A 119 -5.59 -11.08 -1.80
CA GLY A 119 -4.86 -9.85 -2.13
C GLY A 119 -5.48 -9.12 -3.32
N VAL A 120 -5.88 -9.85 -4.35
CA VAL A 120 -6.55 -9.29 -5.54
C VAL A 120 -7.87 -8.60 -5.16
N HIS A 121 -8.69 -9.22 -4.32
CA HIS A 121 -9.94 -8.61 -3.83
C HIS A 121 -9.68 -7.39 -2.94
N THR A 122 -8.65 -7.43 -2.11
CA THR A 122 -8.27 -6.32 -1.24
C THR A 122 -7.90 -5.08 -2.06
N THR A 123 -7.22 -5.24 -3.21
CA THR A 123 -6.87 -4.10 -4.06
C THR A 123 -8.09 -3.35 -4.57
N ALA A 124 -9.09 -4.04 -5.07
CA ALA A 124 -10.34 -3.44 -5.53
C ALA A 124 -11.07 -2.68 -4.40
N ALA A 125 -11.11 -3.27 -3.20
CA ALA A 125 -11.78 -2.67 -2.04
C ALA A 125 -11.12 -1.36 -1.60
N VAL A 126 -9.77 -1.31 -1.55
CA VAL A 126 -9.03 -0.09 -1.17
C VAL A 126 -9.20 0.99 -2.24
N THR A 127 -9.13 0.64 -3.51
CA THR A 127 -9.34 1.59 -4.62
C THR A 127 -10.76 2.18 -4.58
N ALA A 128 -11.77 1.36 -4.31
CA ALA A 128 -13.15 1.83 -4.15
C ALA A 128 -13.30 2.77 -2.93
N LEU A 129 -12.66 2.44 -1.81
CA LEU A 129 -12.66 3.27 -0.61
C LEU A 129 -11.99 4.63 -0.88
N ALA A 130 -10.83 4.64 -1.53
CA ALA A 130 -10.11 5.87 -1.90
C ALA A 130 -10.99 6.80 -2.75
N LYS A 131 -11.68 6.25 -3.76
CA LYS A 131 -12.64 7.00 -4.58
C LYS A 131 -13.78 7.61 -3.75
N ARG A 132 -14.35 6.84 -2.83
CA ARG A 132 -15.44 7.33 -1.95
C ARG A 132 -15.01 8.45 -1.04
N LEU A 133 -13.75 8.47 -0.62
CA LEU A 133 -13.17 9.47 0.28
C LEU A 133 -12.49 10.63 -0.47
N ASP A 134 -12.52 10.61 -1.80
CA ASP A 134 -11.83 11.57 -2.67
C ASP A 134 -10.33 11.68 -2.36
N VAL A 135 -9.69 10.52 -2.15
CA VAL A 135 -8.26 10.43 -1.85
C VAL A 135 -7.51 9.95 -3.09
N ALA A 136 -6.51 10.72 -3.52
CA ALA A 136 -5.64 10.33 -4.63
C ALA A 136 -4.69 9.21 -4.21
N MET A 137 -4.84 8.04 -4.82
CA MET A 137 -4.03 6.85 -4.59
C MET A 137 -3.60 6.22 -5.92
N PRO A 138 -2.71 6.89 -6.67
CA PRO A 138 -2.35 6.46 -8.02
C PRO A 138 -1.63 5.12 -8.08
N LEU A 139 -0.79 4.77 -7.10
CA LEU A 139 -0.13 3.47 -7.05
C LEU A 139 -1.17 2.37 -6.81
N CYS A 140 -2.07 2.54 -5.84
CA CYS A 140 -3.15 1.58 -5.59
C CYS A 140 -4.03 1.41 -6.83
N ALA A 141 -4.42 2.52 -7.50
CA ALA A 141 -5.23 2.47 -8.70
C ALA A 141 -4.54 1.72 -9.85
N THR A 142 -3.24 1.93 -10.02
CA THR A 142 -2.45 1.24 -11.06
C THR A 142 -2.35 -0.25 -10.79
N VAL A 143 -2.10 -0.65 -9.54
CA VAL A 143 -2.05 -2.08 -9.16
C VAL A 143 -3.41 -2.74 -9.36
N ASP A 144 -4.50 -2.05 -9.02
CA ASP A 144 -5.86 -2.53 -9.26
C ASP A 144 -6.15 -2.73 -10.77
N GLN A 145 -5.70 -1.79 -11.62
CA GLN A 145 -5.83 -1.92 -13.08
C GLN A 145 -5.12 -3.17 -13.61
N VAL A 146 -3.93 -3.48 -13.12
CA VAL A 146 -3.19 -4.69 -13.51
C VAL A 146 -3.89 -5.96 -13.02
N LEU A 147 -4.28 -6.00 -11.74
CA LEU A 147 -4.80 -7.22 -11.12
C LEU A 147 -6.26 -7.52 -11.49
N ASN A 148 -7.10 -6.51 -11.64
CA ASN A 148 -8.55 -6.68 -11.81
C ASN A 148 -9.08 -6.25 -13.18
N HIS A 149 -8.30 -5.51 -13.98
CA HIS A 149 -8.77 -4.94 -15.25
C HIS A 149 -7.87 -5.28 -16.45
N GLY A 150 -6.84 -6.12 -16.24
CA GLY A 150 -6.01 -6.65 -17.31
C GLY A 150 -5.07 -5.61 -17.96
N ALA A 151 -4.75 -4.52 -17.26
CA ALA A 151 -3.78 -3.55 -17.76
C ALA A 151 -2.39 -4.18 -17.91
N ASP A 152 -1.66 -3.74 -18.94
CA ASP A 152 -0.29 -4.19 -19.18
C ASP A 152 0.65 -3.74 -18.04
N ILE A 153 1.47 -4.68 -17.54
CA ILE A 153 2.34 -4.43 -16.39
C ILE A 153 3.48 -3.45 -16.74
N ASP A 154 4.02 -3.49 -17.94
CA ASP A 154 5.13 -2.62 -18.35
C ASP A 154 4.64 -1.18 -18.56
N GLU A 155 3.45 -1.00 -19.15
CA GLU A 155 2.79 0.31 -19.24
C GLU A 155 2.46 0.85 -17.84
N ALA A 156 1.97 0.00 -16.95
CA ALA A 156 1.65 0.35 -15.57
C ALA A 156 2.88 0.83 -14.79
N ILE A 157 3.99 0.09 -14.86
CA ILE A 157 5.25 0.46 -14.22
C ILE A 157 5.76 1.77 -14.81
N SER A 158 5.83 1.89 -16.14
CA SER A 158 6.30 3.09 -16.83
C SER A 158 5.48 4.32 -16.45
N GLY A 159 4.16 4.19 -16.38
CA GLY A 159 3.26 5.25 -15.96
C GLY A 159 3.48 5.69 -14.53
N LEU A 160 3.72 4.76 -13.60
CA LEU A 160 4.05 5.08 -12.21
C LEU A 160 5.40 5.82 -12.10
N LEU A 161 6.41 5.35 -12.82
CA LEU A 161 7.74 5.95 -12.77
C LEU A 161 7.81 7.34 -13.40
N ALA A 162 7.00 7.60 -14.42
CA ALA A 162 6.93 8.89 -15.11
C ALA A 162 6.22 9.99 -14.28
N ARG A 163 5.49 9.63 -13.22
CA ARG A 163 4.78 10.62 -12.39
C ARG A 163 5.79 11.47 -11.61
N PRO A 164 5.61 12.82 -11.57
CA PRO A 164 6.44 13.69 -10.75
C PRO A 164 6.39 13.28 -9.26
N LEU A 165 7.50 13.43 -8.55
CA LEU A 165 7.60 13.27 -7.09
C LEU A 165 7.05 14.51 -6.34
N ALA A 166 6.19 15.30 -6.97
CA ALA A 166 5.68 16.51 -6.39
C ALA A 166 4.79 16.20 -5.17
N HIS A 167 5.23 16.64 -4.00
CA HIS A 167 4.47 16.64 -2.74
C HIS A 167 4.10 15.28 -2.16
N GLU A 168 5.01 14.33 -2.23
CA GLU A 168 4.91 13.05 -1.48
C GLU A 168 5.57 13.14 -0.11
#